data_b9f2f279fb09d17361163b9d23312c26
#
_entry.id   b9f2f279fb09d17361163b9d23312c26
#
_cell.length_a   1.000
_cell.length_b   1.000
_cell.length_c   1.000
_cell.angle_alpha   90.00
_cell.angle_beta   90.00
_cell.angle_gamma   90.00
#
_symmetry.space_group_name_H-M   'P 1'
#
loop_
_entity.id
_entity.type
_entity.pdbx_description
1 polymer ?
#
loop_
_entity_poly.entity_id
_entity_poly.type
_entity_poly.pdbx_seq_one_letter_code
_entity_poly.pdbx_strand_id
1 'polypeptide(L)'
;MARELRTSVMNDGAAIERESAPRGESAECLAVESLDAYFGASRVVRDVSFGVQAGQVTAIIGPSGCGKSTLLRCLNRMHETVPTARVEGEVRFQGRDVYAPGVSAISVRRHIGMVFQRPTPFPTMSIRDNVAAGLKILPRSERPSRGETNALIERALRRTALWEEVKDRLGASAVALSGGQQQRLCIARALATSPTVLLLDEPTASLDPLSTQRVEELVYELRADVTIIIVTHNMQQAARISEKTAFMLNGELVEFTATNTMFTAPSDPRSEAYVTGRFG
;
A
#
# COMPACT_ATOMS: atom_id res chain seq x y z
N MET A 1 -22.83 32.39 -43.26
CA MET A 1 -23.15 32.26 -41.82
C MET A 1 -22.94 30.79 -41.43
N ALA A 2 -21.73 30.45 -40.99
CA ALA A 2 -21.37 29.12 -40.50
C ALA A 2 -21.17 29.25 -38.98
N ARG A 3 -21.94 28.47 -38.24
CA ARG A 3 -22.03 28.44 -36.77
C ARG A 3 -20.98 27.47 -36.25
N GLU A 4 -19.96 27.98 -35.61
CA GLU A 4 -18.94 27.22 -34.92
C GLU A 4 -19.57 26.45 -33.73
N LEU A 5 -19.54 25.14 -33.79
CA LEU A 5 -19.80 24.26 -32.67
C LEU A 5 -18.47 24.09 -31.91
N ARG A 6 -18.29 24.84 -30.84
CA ARG A 6 -17.25 24.58 -29.84
C ARG A 6 -17.67 23.35 -29.00
N THR A 7 -17.03 22.26 -29.22
CA THR A 7 -17.09 21.08 -28.31
C THR A 7 -16.26 21.42 -27.07
N SER A 8 -16.93 21.76 -25.97
CA SER A 8 -16.36 21.85 -24.64
C SER A 8 -16.00 20.44 -24.19
N VAL A 9 -14.71 20.09 -24.17
CA VAL A 9 -14.20 18.91 -23.50
C VAL A 9 -14.16 19.26 -22.01
N MET A 10 -15.13 18.78 -21.26
CA MET A 10 -15.12 18.85 -19.80
C MET A 10 -13.96 18.00 -19.29
N ASN A 11 -13.02 18.68 -18.66
CA ASN A 11 -11.89 18.10 -17.95
C ASN A 11 -12.33 17.85 -16.50
N ASP A 12 -13.15 16.82 -16.27
CA ASP A 12 -13.63 16.44 -14.94
C ASP A 12 -12.79 15.29 -14.39
N GLY A 13 -11.64 15.63 -13.86
CA GLY A 13 -10.83 14.79 -13.02
C GLY A 13 -10.25 15.61 -11.89
N ALA A 14 -10.96 15.73 -10.75
CA ALA A 14 -10.39 16.36 -9.57
C ALA A 14 -9.15 15.56 -9.14
N ALA A 15 -7.97 16.09 -9.47
CA ALA A 15 -6.70 15.56 -9.00
C ALA A 15 -6.61 15.80 -7.48
N ILE A 16 -6.19 14.78 -6.76
CA ILE A 16 -5.77 14.94 -5.35
C ILE A 16 -4.43 15.65 -5.41
N GLU A 17 -4.43 16.96 -5.13
CA GLU A 17 -3.21 17.75 -5.07
C GLU A 17 -2.39 17.39 -3.84
N ARG A 18 -1.06 17.44 -3.98
CA ARG A 18 -0.13 17.29 -2.86
C ARG A 18 -0.16 18.56 -2.02
N GLU A 19 -0.92 18.58 -0.95
CA GLU A 19 -0.64 19.50 0.15
C GLU A 19 0.50 18.91 0.99
N SER A 20 1.60 19.64 1.11
CA SER A 20 2.69 19.31 2.02
C SER A 20 2.17 19.48 3.45
N ALA A 21 1.86 18.36 4.12
CA ALA A 21 1.48 18.38 5.53
C ALA A 21 2.60 19.04 6.37
N PRO A 22 2.27 19.94 7.29
CA PRO A 22 3.24 20.53 8.21
C PRO A 22 3.83 19.44 9.09
N ARG A 23 5.15 19.43 9.25
CA ARG A 23 5.88 18.59 10.20
C ARG A 23 5.65 19.11 11.62
N GLY A 24 4.53 18.68 12.22
CA GLY A 24 4.21 19.03 13.60
C GLY A 24 2.89 18.37 14.00
N GLU A 25 2.91 17.47 15.00
CA GLU A 25 1.85 16.60 15.49
C GLU A 25 1.24 15.74 14.38
N SER A 26 1.40 14.43 14.46
CA SER A 26 1.11 13.45 13.40
C SER A 26 -0.34 13.59 12.89
N ALA A 27 -0.50 14.35 11.80
CA ALA A 27 -1.80 14.50 11.17
C ALA A 27 -2.25 13.14 10.63
N GLU A 28 -3.54 12.84 10.79
CA GLU A 28 -4.14 11.63 10.26
C GLU A 28 -4.01 11.63 8.73
N CYS A 29 -3.28 10.65 8.20
CA CYS A 29 -3.03 10.53 6.76
C CYS A 29 -4.15 9.79 6.05
N LEU A 30 -4.70 8.77 6.71
CA LEU A 30 -5.78 7.93 6.20
C LEU A 30 -6.72 7.57 7.34
N ALA A 31 -8.02 7.77 7.14
CA ALA A 31 -9.08 7.36 8.06
C ALA A 31 -10.02 6.36 7.37
N VAL A 32 -10.46 5.38 8.13
CA VAL A 32 -11.47 4.39 7.72
C VAL A 32 -12.64 4.52 8.68
N GLU A 33 -13.85 4.70 8.15
CA GLU A 33 -15.06 4.90 8.94
C GLU A 33 -16.15 3.93 8.50
N SER A 34 -16.59 3.05 9.42
CA SER A 34 -17.64 2.05 9.24
C SER A 34 -17.55 1.28 7.92
N LEU A 35 -16.33 0.82 7.59
CA LEU A 35 -16.05 0.19 6.31
C LEU A 35 -16.58 -1.24 6.26
N ASP A 36 -17.42 -1.50 5.27
CA ASP A 36 -17.86 -2.81 4.86
C ASP A 36 -17.31 -3.20 3.50
N ALA A 37 -16.88 -4.44 3.34
CA ALA A 37 -16.48 -4.95 2.04
C ALA A 37 -17.13 -6.30 1.72
N TYR A 38 -17.58 -6.43 0.48
CA TYR A 38 -18.36 -7.56 0.01
C TYR A 38 -17.73 -8.18 -1.24
N PHE A 39 -17.93 -9.49 -1.39
CA PHE A 39 -17.84 -10.21 -2.65
C PHE A 39 -19.22 -10.84 -2.93
N GLY A 40 -19.96 -10.32 -3.91
CA GLY A 40 -21.36 -10.66 -4.12
C GLY A 40 -22.19 -10.39 -2.85
N ALA A 41 -22.81 -11.43 -2.28
CA ALA A 41 -23.57 -11.36 -1.05
C ALA A 41 -22.72 -11.55 0.24
N SER A 42 -21.48 -11.97 0.12
CA SER A 42 -20.63 -12.26 1.28
C SER A 42 -19.98 -10.99 1.82
N ARG A 43 -20.31 -10.60 3.06
CA ARG A 43 -19.68 -9.50 3.79
C ARG A 43 -18.41 -10.01 4.47
N VAL A 44 -17.26 -9.63 3.93
CA VAL A 44 -15.92 -10.13 4.34
C VAL A 44 -15.23 -9.17 5.32
N VAL A 45 -15.48 -7.87 5.21
CA VAL A 45 -15.06 -6.85 6.18
C VAL A 45 -16.33 -6.23 6.76
N ARG A 46 -16.33 -5.97 8.08
CA ARG A 46 -17.56 -5.64 8.82
C ARG A 46 -17.31 -4.47 9.75
N ASP A 47 -17.89 -3.31 9.44
CA ASP A 47 -17.92 -2.10 10.30
C ASP A 47 -16.53 -1.74 10.87
N VAL A 48 -15.51 -1.71 9.99
CA VAL A 48 -14.13 -1.43 10.41
C VAL A 48 -13.87 0.06 10.42
N SER A 49 -13.39 0.58 11.57
CA SER A 49 -13.03 2.00 11.74
C SER A 49 -11.69 2.13 12.44
N PHE A 50 -10.74 2.87 11.83
CA PHE A 50 -9.44 3.22 12.43
C PHE A 50 -8.78 4.36 11.66
N GLY A 51 -7.79 5.02 12.31
CA GLY A 51 -7.02 6.09 11.71
C GLY A 51 -5.52 5.79 11.63
N VAL A 52 -4.88 6.15 10.54
CA VAL A 52 -3.45 5.95 10.28
C VAL A 52 -2.74 7.29 10.28
N GLN A 53 -1.74 7.42 11.12
CA GLN A 53 -0.93 8.62 11.24
C GLN A 53 0.14 8.70 10.15
N ALA A 54 0.43 9.92 9.68
CA ALA A 54 1.51 10.15 8.71
C ALA A 54 2.88 9.73 9.26
N GLY A 55 3.71 9.10 8.41
CA GLY A 55 5.08 8.74 8.76
C GLY A 55 5.20 7.59 9.77
N GLN A 56 4.15 6.79 9.96
CA GLN A 56 4.15 5.61 10.83
C GLN A 56 3.93 4.32 10.04
N VAL A 57 4.35 3.21 10.64
CA VAL A 57 4.01 1.86 10.18
C VAL A 57 2.85 1.33 11.03
N THR A 58 1.73 1.00 10.37
CA THR A 58 0.60 0.30 10.99
C THR A 58 0.57 -1.14 10.50
N ALA A 59 0.65 -2.10 11.42
CA ALA A 59 0.47 -3.51 11.10
C ALA A 59 -0.99 -3.94 11.23
N ILE A 60 -1.47 -4.77 10.31
CA ILE A 60 -2.76 -5.46 10.38
C ILE A 60 -2.46 -6.95 10.57
N ILE A 61 -2.82 -7.51 11.71
CA ILE A 61 -2.61 -8.92 12.07
C ILE A 61 -3.93 -9.66 12.23
N GLY A 62 -3.89 -10.98 12.24
CA GLY A 62 -5.06 -11.85 12.43
C GLY A 62 -4.92 -13.16 11.66
N PRO A 63 -5.81 -14.14 11.91
CA PRO A 63 -5.76 -15.44 11.26
C PRO A 63 -5.98 -15.34 9.74
N SER A 64 -5.57 -16.39 9.03
CA SER A 64 -5.78 -16.47 7.58
C SER A 64 -7.27 -16.43 7.25
N GLY A 65 -7.64 -15.69 6.19
CA GLY A 65 -9.02 -15.58 5.74
C GLY A 65 -9.90 -14.60 6.54
N CYS A 66 -9.39 -13.92 7.58
CA CYS A 66 -10.21 -12.98 8.39
C CYS A 66 -10.47 -11.61 7.72
N GLY A 67 -10.05 -11.38 6.46
CA GLY A 67 -10.38 -10.16 5.72
C GLY A 67 -9.26 -9.13 5.59
N LYS A 68 -8.05 -9.33 6.14
CA LYS A 68 -6.93 -8.36 6.12
C LYS A 68 -6.58 -7.82 4.74
N SER A 69 -6.32 -8.73 3.79
CA SER A 69 -5.97 -8.33 2.40
C SER A 69 -7.15 -7.66 1.69
N THR A 70 -8.39 -8.01 2.04
CA THR A 70 -9.58 -7.34 1.53
C THR A 70 -9.66 -5.92 2.04
N LEU A 71 -9.50 -5.72 3.36
CA LEU A 71 -9.44 -4.40 3.96
C LEU A 71 -8.34 -3.55 3.31
N LEU A 72 -7.11 -4.11 3.20
CA LEU A 72 -5.98 -3.40 2.59
C LEU A 72 -6.30 -2.93 1.16
N ARG A 73 -6.96 -3.78 0.35
CA ARG A 73 -7.36 -3.45 -1.04
C ARG A 73 -8.48 -2.42 -1.11
N CYS A 74 -9.29 -2.26 -0.08
CA CYS A 74 -10.30 -1.20 -0.02
C CYS A 74 -9.64 0.18 0.14
N LEU A 75 -8.50 0.28 0.84
CA LEU A 75 -7.84 1.55 1.11
C LEU A 75 -7.37 2.29 -0.16
N ASN A 76 -7.11 1.57 -1.25
CA ASN A 76 -6.67 2.15 -2.53
C ASN A 76 -7.57 1.79 -3.71
N ARG A 77 -8.80 1.37 -3.46
CA ARG A 77 -9.78 1.01 -4.50
C ARG A 77 -9.36 -0.19 -5.37
N MET A 78 -8.43 -1.04 -4.90
CA MET A 78 -8.11 -2.27 -5.61
C MET A 78 -9.20 -3.33 -5.46
N HIS A 79 -10.03 -3.26 -4.40
CA HIS A 79 -11.15 -4.18 -4.20
C HIS A 79 -12.15 -4.11 -5.36
N GLU A 80 -12.49 -2.92 -5.84
CA GLU A 80 -13.43 -2.69 -6.95
C GLU A 80 -12.98 -3.24 -8.32
N THR A 81 -11.74 -3.73 -8.44
CA THR A 81 -11.28 -4.41 -9.67
C THR A 81 -11.90 -5.80 -9.84
N VAL A 82 -12.51 -6.33 -8.80
CA VAL A 82 -13.27 -7.58 -8.85
C VAL A 82 -14.74 -7.24 -9.17
N PRO A 83 -15.34 -7.78 -10.26
CA PRO A 83 -16.67 -7.34 -10.72
C PRO A 83 -17.81 -7.49 -9.70
N THR A 84 -17.69 -8.43 -8.75
CA THR A 84 -18.68 -8.68 -7.71
C THR A 84 -18.37 -7.95 -6.39
N ALA A 85 -17.27 -7.20 -6.35
CA ALA A 85 -16.85 -6.52 -5.15
C ALA A 85 -17.61 -5.20 -4.94
N ARG A 86 -17.96 -4.92 -3.69
CA ARG A 86 -18.63 -3.70 -3.26
C ARG A 86 -18.05 -3.24 -1.93
N VAL A 87 -17.99 -1.92 -1.74
CA VAL A 87 -17.54 -1.26 -0.52
C VAL A 87 -18.65 -0.32 -0.05
N GLU A 88 -18.90 -0.28 1.25
CA GLU A 88 -19.77 0.67 1.94
C GLU A 88 -18.97 1.32 3.10
N GLY A 89 -19.41 2.47 3.59
CA GLY A 89 -18.63 3.29 4.53
C GLY A 89 -17.66 4.21 3.80
N GLU A 90 -16.70 4.78 4.52
CA GLU A 90 -15.79 5.79 3.98
C GLU A 90 -14.32 5.41 4.19
N VAL A 91 -13.49 5.77 3.19
CA VAL A 91 -12.03 5.75 3.30
C VAL A 91 -11.54 7.16 2.93
N ARG A 92 -11.07 7.90 3.91
CA ARG A 92 -10.56 9.26 3.70
C ARG A 92 -9.05 9.28 3.62
N PHE A 93 -8.54 9.78 2.53
CA PHE A 93 -7.12 10.07 2.34
C PHE A 93 -6.92 11.58 2.37
N GLN A 94 -6.15 12.09 3.33
CA GLN A 94 -5.96 13.53 3.55
C GLN A 94 -7.30 14.29 3.64
N GLY A 95 -8.26 13.74 4.37
CA GLY A 95 -9.58 14.31 4.59
C GLY A 95 -10.58 14.17 3.43
N ARG A 96 -10.20 13.58 2.28
CA ARG A 96 -11.08 13.36 1.11
C ARG A 96 -11.44 11.88 0.99
N ASP A 97 -12.74 11.59 0.84
CA ASP A 97 -13.18 10.22 0.57
C ASP A 97 -12.69 9.74 -0.79
N VAL A 98 -11.95 8.62 -0.80
CA VAL A 98 -11.39 8.04 -2.03
C VAL A 98 -12.46 7.42 -2.93
N TYR A 99 -13.66 7.15 -2.41
CA TYR A 99 -14.80 6.62 -3.15
C TYR A 99 -15.80 7.69 -3.58
N ALA A 100 -15.58 8.98 -3.25
CA ALA A 100 -16.47 10.05 -3.63
C ALA A 100 -16.67 10.12 -5.16
N PRO A 101 -17.86 10.53 -5.65
CA PRO A 101 -18.10 10.71 -7.07
C PRO A 101 -17.07 11.65 -7.72
N GLY A 102 -16.55 11.25 -8.88
CA GLY A 102 -15.54 12.02 -9.62
C GLY A 102 -14.09 11.76 -9.19
N VAL A 103 -13.83 11.08 -8.09
CA VAL A 103 -12.45 10.73 -7.66
C VAL A 103 -11.91 9.61 -8.56
N SER A 104 -10.78 9.89 -9.22
CA SER A 104 -10.12 8.91 -10.10
C SER A 104 -9.42 7.81 -9.30
N ALA A 105 -9.78 6.54 -9.54
CA ALA A 105 -9.08 5.39 -8.94
C ALA A 105 -7.59 5.33 -9.32
N ILE A 106 -7.22 5.82 -10.51
CA ILE A 106 -5.81 5.91 -10.93
C ILE A 106 -5.07 6.91 -10.05
N SER A 107 -5.67 8.07 -9.78
CA SER A 107 -5.10 9.07 -8.88
C SER A 107 -4.95 8.52 -7.45
N VAL A 108 -5.96 7.84 -6.92
CA VAL A 108 -5.89 7.19 -5.59
C VAL A 108 -4.73 6.20 -5.54
N ARG A 109 -4.63 5.27 -6.52
CA ARG A 109 -3.57 4.24 -6.55
C ARG A 109 -2.17 4.81 -6.79
N ARG A 110 -2.05 6.01 -7.32
CA ARG A 110 -0.78 6.73 -7.43
C ARG A 110 -0.28 7.21 -6.06
N HIS A 111 -1.19 7.74 -5.21
CA HIS A 111 -0.86 8.25 -3.89
C HIS A 111 -0.82 7.15 -2.82
N ILE A 112 -1.64 6.12 -3.00
CA ILE A 112 -1.71 4.95 -2.13
C ILE A 112 -1.24 3.73 -2.92
N GLY A 113 0.09 3.56 -2.98
CA GLY A 113 0.73 2.45 -3.69
C GLY A 113 0.50 1.10 -3.00
N MET A 114 0.58 0.00 -3.75
CA MET A 114 0.40 -1.34 -3.19
C MET A 114 1.43 -2.33 -3.72
N VAL A 115 1.90 -3.18 -2.82
CA VAL A 115 2.76 -4.34 -3.11
C VAL A 115 2.04 -5.59 -2.63
N PHE A 116 1.93 -6.58 -3.51
CA PHE A 116 1.20 -7.82 -3.25
C PHE A 116 2.08 -8.87 -2.58
N GLN A 117 1.44 -9.86 -1.96
CA GLN A 117 2.07 -10.98 -1.27
C GLN A 117 3.04 -11.75 -2.17
N ARG A 118 2.63 -12.07 -3.40
CA ARG A 118 3.53 -12.68 -4.37
C ARG A 118 4.20 -11.58 -5.18
N PRO A 119 5.53 -11.64 -5.38
CA PRO A 119 6.20 -10.74 -6.32
C PRO A 119 5.54 -10.84 -7.70
N THR A 120 5.15 -9.70 -8.24
CA THR A 120 4.47 -9.62 -9.54
C THR A 120 5.22 -8.65 -10.47
N PRO A 121 6.49 -8.91 -10.78
CA PRO A 121 7.14 -8.15 -11.83
C PRO A 121 6.42 -8.40 -13.16
N PHE A 122 6.36 -7.39 -14.01
CA PHE A 122 5.84 -7.57 -15.38
C PHE A 122 6.82 -8.43 -16.18
N PRO A 123 6.44 -9.66 -16.58
CA PRO A 123 7.41 -10.65 -17.08
C PRO A 123 8.02 -10.29 -18.44
N THR A 124 7.32 -9.50 -19.24
CA THR A 124 7.75 -9.02 -20.56
C THR A 124 8.61 -7.75 -20.49
N MET A 125 8.79 -7.18 -19.29
CA MET A 125 9.51 -5.93 -19.08
C MET A 125 10.89 -6.18 -18.48
N SER A 126 11.83 -5.30 -18.81
CA SER A 126 13.14 -5.23 -18.15
C SER A 126 13.01 -4.79 -16.69
N ILE A 127 14.09 -4.92 -15.91
CA ILE A 127 14.17 -4.37 -14.53
C ILE A 127 13.85 -2.88 -14.55
N ARG A 128 14.50 -2.13 -15.46
CA ARG A 128 14.27 -0.70 -15.65
C ARG A 128 12.81 -0.38 -15.96
N ASP A 129 12.20 -1.09 -16.92
CA ASP A 129 10.85 -0.83 -17.35
C ASP A 129 9.80 -1.19 -16.30
N ASN A 130 10.08 -2.20 -15.49
CA ASN A 130 9.26 -2.52 -14.32
C ASN A 130 9.19 -1.34 -13.34
N VAL A 131 10.34 -0.75 -12.97
CA VAL A 131 10.36 0.40 -12.06
C VAL A 131 9.68 1.62 -12.69
N ALA A 132 9.91 1.85 -13.99
CA ALA A 132 9.33 2.98 -14.72
C ALA A 132 7.82 2.81 -15.06
N ALA A 133 7.22 1.66 -14.85
CA ALA A 133 5.87 1.37 -15.34
C ALA A 133 4.83 2.38 -14.84
N GLY A 134 4.86 2.73 -13.55
CA GLY A 134 3.97 3.73 -12.97
C GLY A 134 4.16 5.14 -13.54
N LEU A 135 5.38 5.49 -13.93
CA LEU A 135 5.67 6.82 -14.52
C LEU A 135 5.14 6.93 -15.95
N LYS A 136 5.05 5.81 -16.68
CA LYS A 136 4.57 5.79 -18.08
C LYS A 136 3.07 6.04 -18.21
N ILE A 137 2.28 5.75 -17.18
CA ILE A 137 0.82 5.94 -17.17
C ILE A 137 0.40 7.34 -16.71
N LEU A 138 1.34 8.18 -16.25
CA LEU A 138 1.04 9.56 -15.88
C LEU A 138 0.50 10.38 -17.08
N PRO A 139 -0.34 11.39 -16.83
CA PRO A 139 -0.73 12.37 -17.86
C PRO A 139 0.51 12.96 -18.55
N ARG A 140 0.42 13.31 -19.83
CA ARG A 140 1.57 13.83 -20.59
C ARG A 140 2.23 15.04 -19.94
N SER A 141 1.43 15.91 -19.32
CA SER A 141 1.90 17.11 -18.61
C SER A 141 2.71 16.82 -17.35
N GLU A 142 2.54 15.61 -16.77
CA GLU A 142 3.19 15.19 -15.53
C GLU A 142 4.29 14.14 -15.75
N ARG A 143 4.49 13.70 -17.00
CA ARG A 143 5.53 12.70 -17.31
C ARG A 143 6.90 13.30 -17.16
N PRO A 144 7.77 12.71 -16.34
CA PRO A 144 9.15 13.13 -16.23
C PRO A 144 9.88 12.95 -17.58
N SER A 145 10.82 13.83 -17.85
CA SER A 145 11.77 13.67 -18.96
C SER A 145 12.56 12.37 -18.83
N ARG A 146 13.27 11.99 -19.89
CA ARG A 146 14.12 10.78 -19.87
C ARG A 146 15.18 10.83 -18.76
N GLY A 147 15.78 11.99 -18.53
CA GLY A 147 16.79 12.20 -17.48
C GLY A 147 16.19 12.03 -16.09
N GLU A 148 15.07 12.71 -15.82
CA GLU A 148 14.34 12.60 -14.56
C GLU A 148 13.83 11.17 -14.31
N THR A 149 13.31 10.50 -15.34
CA THR A 149 12.91 9.09 -15.26
C THR A 149 14.07 8.21 -14.79
N ASN A 150 15.28 8.38 -15.35
CA ASN A 150 16.45 7.64 -14.93
C ASN A 150 16.84 7.89 -13.48
N ALA A 151 16.79 9.15 -13.05
CA ALA A 151 17.07 9.53 -11.66
C ALA A 151 16.02 8.94 -10.68
N LEU A 152 14.75 8.91 -11.07
CA LEU A 152 13.69 8.30 -10.27
C LEU A 152 13.87 6.78 -10.15
N ILE A 153 14.23 6.10 -11.25
CA ILE A 153 14.52 4.66 -11.25
C ILE A 153 15.69 4.35 -10.32
N GLU A 154 16.80 5.06 -10.48
CA GLU A 154 17.99 4.87 -9.64
C GLU A 154 17.64 5.11 -8.16
N ARG A 155 16.96 6.21 -7.84
CA ARG A 155 16.52 6.51 -6.48
C ARG A 155 15.67 5.38 -5.90
N ALA A 156 14.68 4.90 -6.65
CA ALA A 156 13.79 3.83 -6.20
C ALA A 156 14.56 2.52 -5.95
N LEU A 157 15.49 2.15 -6.84
CA LEU A 157 16.32 0.96 -6.68
C LEU A 157 17.33 1.10 -5.52
N ARG A 158 17.90 2.29 -5.28
CA ARG A 158 18.76 2.54 -4.11
C ARG A 158 17.99 2.44 -2.81
N ARG A 159 16.79 3.05 -2.75
CA ARG A 159 15.91 2.97 -1.57
C ARG A 159 15.52 1.53 -1.22
N THR A 160 15.47 0.63 -2.19
CA THR A 160 15.16 -0.80 -1.96
C THR A 160 16.40 -1.68 -1.85
N ALA A 161 17.59 -1.08 -1.66
CA ALA A 161 18.88 -1.78 -1.61
C ALA A 161 19.08 -2.78 -2.77
N LEU A 162 18.50 -2.48 -3.95
CA LEU A 162 18.60 -3.34 -5.14
C LEU A 162 19.57 -2.78 -6.19
N TRP A 163 19.91 -1.48 -6.11
CA TRP A 163 20.72 -0.79 -7.12
C TRP A 163 22.04 -1.49 -7.41
N GLU A 164 22.84 -1.77 -6.40
CA GLU A 164 24.18 -2.37 -6.57
C GLU A 164 24.11 -3.77 -7.18
N GLU A 165 23.00 -4.47 -7.01
CA GLU A 165 22.80 -5.81 -7.57
C GLU A 165 22.37 -5.80 -9.04
N VAL A 166 21.79 -4.67 -9.54
CA VAL A 166 21.17 -4.64 -10.87
C VAL A 166 21.63 -3.51 -11.78
N LYS A 167 22.43 -2.53 -11.31
CA LYS A 167 22.82 -1.33 -12.05
C LYS A 167 23.45 -1.63 -13.42
N ASP A 168 24.23 -2.72 -13.53
CA ASP A 168 24.92 -3.11 -14.76
C ASP A 168 24.06 -3.98 -15.69
N ARG A 169 22.83 -4.35 -15.27
CA ARG A 169 21.90 -5.21 -16.02
C ARG A 169 20.46 -4.74 -16.00
N LEU A 170 20.23 -3.42 -15.95
CA LEU A 170 18.87 -2.82 -15.92
C LEU A 170 18.00 -3.21 -17.13
N GLY A 171 18.64 -3.58 -18.26
CA GLY A 171 17.96 -4.10 -19.46
C GLY A 171 17.56 -5.57 -19.36
N ALA A 172 18.05 -6.32 -18.36
CA ALA A 172 17.71 -7.73 -18.22
C ALA A 172 16.25 -7.93 -17.79
N SER A 173 15.72 -9.12 -18.07
CA SER A 173 14.36 -9.51 -17.68
C SER A 173 14.22 -9.54 -16.16
N ALA A 174 13.14 -8.97 -15.65
CA ALA A 174 12.84 -8.93 -14.22
C ALA A 174 12.55 -10.32 -13.60
N VAL A 175 12.12 -11.29 -14.42
CA VAL A 175 11.86 -12.67 -13.94
C VAL A 175 13.15 -13.46 -13.67
N ALA A 176 14.30 -12.98 -14.15
CA ALA A 176 15.60 -13.57 -13.85
C ALA A 176 16.14 -13.23 -12.45
N LEU A 177 15.44 -12.38 -11.70
CA LEU A 177 15.77 -12.02 -10.34
C LEU A 177 15.33 -13.11 -9.36
N SER A 178 16.01 -13.24 -8.21
CA SER A 178 15.55 -14.08 -7.10
C SER A 178 14.23 -13.56 -6.51
N GLY A 179 13.48 -14.38 -5.76
CA GLY A 179 12.21 -13.99 -5.15
C GLY A 179 12.33 -12.72 -4.30
N GLY A 180 13.35 -12.62 -3.46
CA GLY A 180 13.60 -11.43 -2.64
C GLY A 180 13.98 -10.19 -3.48
N GLN A 181 14.75 -10.38 -4.58
CA GLN A 181 15.04 -9.30 -5.52
C GLN A 181 13.79 -8.84 -6.28
N GLN A 182 12.92 -9.78 -6.69
CA GLN A 182 11.66 -9.46 -7.35
C GLN A 182 10.72 -8.68 -6.39
N GLN A 183 10.67 -9.04 -5.11
CA GLN A 183 9.88 -8.33 -4.13
C GLN A 183 10.39 -6.90 -3.94
N ARG A 184 11.70 -6.72 -3.76
CA ARG A 184 12.31 -5.38 -3.67
C ARG A 184 12.11 -4.57 -4.96
N LEU A 185 12.11 -5.21 -6.13
CA LEU A 185 11.77 -4.57 -7.40
C LEU A 185 10.30 -4.09 -7.43
N CYS A 186 9.35 -4.89 -6.92
CA CYS A 186 7.94 -4.49 -6.82
C CYS A 186 7.77 -3.31 -5.86
N ILE A 187 8.53 -3.26 -4.76
CA ILE A 187 8.55 -2.11 -3.86
C ILE A 187 9.16 -0.88 -4.57
N ALA A 188 10.29 -1.04 -5.28
CA ALA A 188 10.90 0.02 -6.07
C ALA A 188 9.94 0.60 -7.12
N ARG A 189 9.18 -0.27 -7.81
CA ARG A 189 8.13 0.13 -8.76
C ARG A 189 7.05 0.99 -8.11
N ALA A 190 6.59 0.61 -6.92
CA ALA A 190 5.62 1.40 -6.17
C ALA A 190 6.20 2.75 -5.71
N LEU A 191 7.44 2.77 -5.23
CA LEU A 191 8.12 3.99 -4.76
C LEU A 191 8.48 4.97 -5.88
N ALA A 192 8.64 4.51 -7.12
CA ALA A 192 9.01 5.36 -8.26
C ALA A 192 7.98 6.48 -8.52
N THR A 193 6.71 6.26 -8.22
CA THR A 193 5.64 7.28 -8.30
C THR A 193 5.59 8.21 -7.09
N SER A 194 6.48 8.02 -6.12
CA SER A 194 6.54 8.77 -4.87
C SER A 194 5.19 8.79 -4.12
N PRO A 195 4.65 7.63 -3.73
CA PRO A 195 3.37 7.56 -3.03
C PRO A 195 3.47 8.20 -1.64
N THR A 196 2.35 8.67 -1.11
CA THR A 196 2.21 9.14 0.28
C THR A 196 2.00 7.97 1.24
N VAL A 197 1.27 6.94 0.79
CA VAL A 197 1.00 5.70 1.55
C VAL A 197 1.46 4.50 0.74
N LEU A 198 2.08 3.54 1.41
CA LEU A 198 2.47 2.25 0.83
C LEU A 198 1.77 1.12 1.56
N LEU A 199 0.96 0.37 0.83
CA LEU A 199 0.27 -0.82 1.31
C LEU A 199 1.11 -2.07 0.99
N LEU A 200 1.41 -2.88 1.99
CA LEU A 200 2.18 -4.11 1.86
C LEU A 200 1.33 -5.31 2.30
N ASP A 201 0.94 -6.15 1.36
CA ASP A 201 0.15 -7.37 1.63
C ASP A 201 1.09 -8.56 1.81
N GLU A 202 1.39 -8.96 3.04
CA GLU A 202 2.29 -10.06 3.42
C GLU A 202 3.62 -10.10 2.63
N PRO A 203 4.40 -9.01 2.57
CA PRO A 203 5.49 -8.83 1.62
C PRO A 203 6.67 -9.80 1.80
N THR A 204 6.69 -10.59 2.87
CA THR A 204 7.78 -11.52 3.22
C THR A 204 7.34 -12.98 3.28
N ALA A 205 6.05 -13.30 3.04
CA ALA A 205 5.49 -14.63 3.24
C ALA A 205 6.14 -15.76 2.42
N SER A 206 6.76 -15.41 1.28
CA SER A 206 7.39 -16.37 0.36
C SER A 206 8.90 -16.19 0.26
N LEU A 207 9.52 -15.47 1.20
CA LEU A 207 10.95 -15.15 1.16
C LEU A 207 11.74 -15.99 2.16
N ASP A 208 13.01 -16.19 1.83
CA ASP A 208 13.99 -16.75 2.76
C ASP A 208 14.27 -15.78 3.93
N PRO A 209 14.85 -16.25 5.05
CA PRO A 209 15.08 -15.41 6.23
C PRO A 209 15.92 -14.16 5.97
N LEU A 210 16.96 -14.24 5.12
CA LEU A 210 17.82 -13.11 4.80
C LEU A 210 17.08 -12.07 3.96
N SER A 211 16.30 -12.50 2.97
CA SER A 211 15.46 -11.62 2.17
C SER A 211 14.36 -10.98 3.01
N THR A 212 13.78 -11.72 3.97
CA THR A 212 12.81 -11.20 4.94
C THR A 212 13.42 -10.07 5.76
N GLN A 213 14.59 -10.28 6.35
CA GLN A 213 15.29 -9.25 7.13
C GLN A 213 15.54 -7.98 6.30
N ARG A 214 16.01 -8.12 5.07
CA ARG A 214 16.23 -6.98 4.17
C ARG A 214 14.96 -6.19 3.87
N VAL A 215 13.81 -6.85 3.74
CA VAL A 215 12.52 -6.17 3.55
C VAL A 215 12.07 -5.48 4.83
N GLU A 216 12.31 -6.05 6.01
CA GLU A 216 11.99 -5.42 7.30
C GLU A 216 12.84 -4.16 7.53
N GLU A 217 14.15 -4.25 7.29
CA GLU A 217 15.07 -3.09 7.35
C GLU A 217 14.61 -1.98 6.39
N LEU A 218 14.25 -2.36 5.16
CA LEU A 218 13.71 -1.44 4.18
C LEU A 218 12.42 -0.75 4.66
N VAL A 219 11.46 -1.48 5.24
CA VAL A 219 10.21 -0.90 5.78
C VAL A 219 10.54 0.11 6.88
N TYR A 220 11.47 -0.23 7.76
CA TYR A 220 11.92 0.66 8.83
C TYR A 220 12.53 1.96 8.30
N GLU A 221 13.37 1.91 7.27
CA GLU A 221 13.97 3.08 6.64
C GLU A 221 12.93 3.94 5.90
N LEU A 222 12.01 3.29 5.19
CA LEU A 222 11.01 3.97 4.37
C LEU A 222 10.01 4.80 5.19
N ARG A 223 9.75 4.45 6.46
CA ARG A 223 8.78 5.15 7.31
C ARG A 223 9.08 6.64 7.51
N ALA A 224 10.34 7.05 7.34
CA ALA A 224 10.72 8.45 7.44
C ALA A 224 10.08 9.33 6.34
N ASP A 225 9.72 8.72 5.20
CA ASP A 225 9.25 9.44 4.00
C ASP A 225 7.85 9.00 3.55
N VAL A 226 7.39 7.81 3.94
CA VAL A 226 6.15 7.19 3.44
C VAL A 226 5.40 6.56 4.60
N THR A 227 4.11 6.81 4.69
CA THR A 227 3.23 6.11 5.63
C THR A 227 3.04 4.67 5.16
N ILE A 228 3.18 3.69 6.05
CA ILE A 228 3.13 2.27 5.66
C ILE A 228 2.01 1.55 6.39
N ILE A 229 1.22 0.77 5.65
CA ILE A 229 0.27 -0.18 6.22
C ILE A 229 0.68 -1.57 5.75
N ILE A 230 0.99 -2.46 6.68
CA ILE A 230 1.47 -3.80 6.37
C ILE A 230 0.53 -4.87 6.93
N VAL A 231 0.08 -5.76 6.08
CA VAL A 231 -0.57 -7.01 6.51
C VAL A 231 0.50 -8.05 6.74
N THR A 232 0.47 -8.71 7.87
CA THR A 232 1.34 -9.85 8.16
C THR A 232 0.67 -10.85 9.10
N HIS A 233 0.95 -12.13 8.93
CA HIS A 233 0.62 -13.18 9.89
C HIS A 233 1.78 -13.46 10.87
N ASN A 234 2.94 -12.83 10.67
CA ASN A 234 4.09 -12.95 11.56
C ASN A 234 4.04 -11.89 12.65
N MET A 235 3.62 -12.30 13.85
CA MET A 235 3.51 -11.41 15.02
C MET A 235 4.84 -10.78 15.43
N GLN A 236 5.96 -11.53 15.32
CA GLN A 236 7.28 -10.99 15.64
C GLN A 236 7.69 -9.89 14.65
N GLN A 237 7.35 -10.04 13.37
CA GLN A 237 7.55 -9.00 12.37
C GLN A 237 6.75 -7.75 12.73
N ALA A 238 5.43 -7.88 12.99
CA ALA A 238 4.59 -6.75 13.39
C ALA A 238 5.17 -6.03 14.60
N ALA A 239 5.58 -6.79 15.64
CA ALA A 239 6.15 -6.23 16.87
C ALA A 239 7.45 -5.43 16.63
N ARG A 240 8.28 -5.82 15.64
CA ARG A 240 9.55 -5.14 15.36
C ARG A 240 9.41 -3.88 14.52
N ILE A 241 8.48 -3.87 13.57
CA ILE A 241 8.50 -2.83 12.52
C ILE A 241 7.36 -1.81 12.60
N SER A 242 6.34 -2.02 13.45
CA SER A 242 5.17 -1.13 13.49
C SER A 242 5.06 -0.33 14.79
N GLU A 243 4.49 0.87 14.70
CA GLU A 243 4.12 1.71 15.84
C GLU A 243 2.72 1.40 16.36
N LYS A 244 1.78 1.05 15.44
CA LYS A 244 0.42 0.65 15.79
C LYS A 244 0.07 -0.69 15.17
N THR A 245 -0.80 -1.43 15.83
CA THR A 245 -1.27 -2.75 15.37
C THR A 245 -2.79 -2.83 15.45
N ALA A 246 -3.39 -3.27 14.34
CA ALA A 246 -4.80 -3.60 14.18
C ALA A 246 -4.94 -5.12 14.21
N PHE A 247 -5.72 -5.67 15.15
CA PHE A 247 -6.06 -7.08 15.15
C PHE A 247 -7.43 -7.31 14.53
N MET A 248 -7.48 -8.11 13.48
CA MET A 248 -8.72 -8.49 12.78
C MET A 248 -9.09 -9.94 13.04
N LEU A 249 -10.39 -10.17 13.24
CA LEU A 249 -10.98 -11.49 13.42
C LEU A 249 -12.35 -11.54 12.74
N ASN A 250 -12.59 -12.55 11.89
CA ASN A 250 -13.88 -12.78 11.21
C ASN A 250 -14.47 -11.56 10.49
N GLY A 251 -13.61 -10.72 9.92
CA GLY A 251 -13.98 -9.51 9.22
C GLY A 251 -14.10 -8.26 10.08
N GLU A 252 -13.98 -8.36 11.39
CA GLU A 252 -14.11 -7.27 12.36
C GLU A 252 -12.73 -6.79 12.83
N LEU A 253 -12.63 -5.50 13.13
CA LEU A 253 -11.51 -4.93 13.86
C LEU A 253 -11.75 -5.13 15.36
N VAL A 254 -11.02 -6.05 15.97
CA VAL A 254 -11.18 -6.39 17.40
C VAL A 254 -10.50 -5.36 18.28
N GLU A 255 -9.28 -4.96 17.91
CA GLU A 255 -8.49 -4.01 18.69
C GLU A 255 -7.54 -3.24 17.78
N PHE A 256 -7.38 -1.94 18.06
CA PHE A 256 -6.42 -1.08 17.39
C PHE A 256 -5.68 -0.23 18.43
N THR A 257 -4.41 -0.53 18.66
CA THR A 257 -3.63 0.10 19.73
C THR A 257 -2.16 0.24 19.37
N ALA A 258 -1.36 0.85 20.26
CA ALA A 258 0.09 0.85 20.12
C ALA A 258 0.62 -0.59 20.08
N THR A 259 1.59 -0.85 19.21
CA THR A 259 2.14 -2.19 18.99
C THR A 259 2.65 -2.83 20.28
N ASN A 260 3.38 -2.05 21.11
CA ASN A 260 3.84 -2.55 22.40
C ASN A 260 2.67 -3.01 23.28
N THR A 261 1.58 -2.23 23.36
CA THR A 261 0.38 -2.59 24.13
C THR A 261 -0.27 -3.86 23.56
N MET A 262 -0.42 -3.97 22.25
CA MET A 262 -0.99 -5.14 21.58
C MET A 262 -0.28 -6.43 21.98
N PHE A 263 1.05 -6.42 22.10
CA PHE A 263 1.85 -7.62 22.37
C PHE A 263 2.19 -7.85 23.85
N THR A 264 1.94 -6.89 24.74
CA THR A 264 2.26 -7.03 26.17
C THR A 264 1.04 -7.01 27.09
N ALA A 265 0.03 -6.22 26.76
CA ALA A 265 -1.17 -6.02 27.57
C ALA A 265 -2.38 -5.62 26.69
N PRO A 266 -2.81 -6.48 25.75
CA PRO A 266 -3.98 -6.20 24.94
C PRO A 266 -5.25 -6.07 25.81
N SER A 267 -6.18 -5.23 25.39
CA SER A 267 -7.40 -4.96 26.16
C SER A 267 -8.51 -5.96 25.89
N ASP A 268 -8.54 -6.57 24.70
CA ASP A 268 -9.56 -7.57 24.32
C ASP A 268 -9.02 -9.00 24.57
N PRO A 269 -9.76 -9.87 25.26
CA PRO A 269 -9.35 -11.26 25.50
C PRO A 269 -9.08 -12.07 24.23
N ARG A 270 -9.73 -11.72 23.10
CA ARG A 270 -9.49 -12.36 21.79
C ARG A 270 -8.12 -11.99 21.24
N SER A 271 -7.70 -10.73 21.44
CA SER A 271 -6.35 -10.24 21.10
C SER A 271 -5.31 -10.98 21.95
N GLU A 272 -5.52 -11.11 23.27
CA GLU A 272 -4.65 -11.84 24.17
C GLU A 272 -4.49 -13.32 23.75
N ALA A 273 -5.62 -14.00 23.47
CA ALA A 273 -5.60 -15.37 23.02
C ALA A 273 -4.81 -15.53 21.70
N TYR A 274 -4.96 -14.59 20.77
CA TYR A 274 -4.24 -14.62 19.49
C TYR A 274 -2.73 -14.41 19.65
N VAL A 275 -2.30 -13.38 20.37
CA VAL A 275 -0.87 -13.05 20.51
C VAL A 275 -0.11 -14.05 21.39
N THR A 276 -0.81 -14.74 22.31
CA THR A 276 -0.23 -15.81 23.15
C THR A 276 -0.27 -17.19 22.49
N GLY A 277 -0.81 -17.31 21.28
CA GLY A 277 -0.92 -18.60 20.57
C GLY A 277 -1.97 -19.56 21.14
N ARG A 278 -2.88 -19.08 21.98
CA ARG A 278 -4.01 -19.85 22.57
C ARG A 278 -5.24 -19.84 21.67
N PHE A 279 -5.09 -19.34 20.46
CA PHE A 279 -6.15 -19.21 19.48
C PHE A 279 -6.24 -20.49 18.65
N GLY A 280 -7.33 -21.27 18.84
CA GLY A 280 -7.58 -22.52 18.14
C GLY A 280 -8.87 -23.16 18.65
#